data_888d3a2068996ba53a16e69d003541a6
#
_entry.id   888d3a2068996ba53a16e69d003541a6
#
_cell.length_a   1.000
_cell.length_b   1.000
_cell.length_c   1.000
_cell.angle_alpha   90.00
_cell.angle_beta   90.00
_cell.angle_gamma   90.00
#
_symmetry.space_group_name_H-M   'P 1'
#
loop_
_entity.id
_entity.type
_entity.pdbx_description
1 polymer ?
#
loop_
_entity_poly.entity_id
_entity_poly.type
_entity_poly.pdbx_seq_one_letter_code
_entity_poly.pdbx_strand_id
1 'polypeptide(L)'
;MKIFPMEIKGCDPQVHSGLYSPNTMVVYAPGRTSGYPQNPPERGLRYHYLGGGNEVGNVGIVLEDPTSNRLLLDYGIAPTKPPRYPNEAPYVSHAIITHSHIDHLGMVPWLASNHNSTLHGTELTAAISEMMWYDCHKVSSIEGYPLPWDKRDIDLALSAWDTHKFNASWKQDDWKLELHRAGHIPGAAMLHV
;
A
#
# COMPACT_ATOMS: atom_id res chain seq x y z
N MET A 1 29.11 -13.17 -4.16
CA MET A 1 27.82 -12.81 -4.77
C MET A 1 27.87 -11.30 -5.03
N LYS A 2 28.05 -10.88 -6.28
CA LYS A 2 28.16 -9.45 -6.63
C LYS A 2 26.73 -8.90 -6.76
N ILE A 3 26.36 -8.00 -5.87
CA ILE A 3 25.12 -7.22 -5.97
C ILE A 3 25.41 -6.11 -6.99
N PHE A 4 24.74 -6.16 -8.14
CA PHE A 4 24.76 -5.04 -9.09
C PHE A 4 23.88 -3.93 -8.56
N PRO A 5 24.32 -2.66 -8.56
CA PRO A 5 23.45 -1.55 -8.27
C PRO A 5 22.39 -1.44 -9.37
N MET A 6 21.13 -1.55 -9.00
CA MET A 6 20.02 -1.34 -9.92
C MET A 6 19.76 0.17 -10.03
N GLU A 7 19.91 0.69 -11.22
CA GLU A 7 19.64 2.10 -11.52
C GLU A 7 18.13 2.35 -11.46
N ILE A 8 17.67 2.98 -10.39
CA ILE A 8 16.26 3.37 -10.25
C ILE A 8 16.05 4.64 -11.05
N LYS A 9 15.53 4.51 -12.27
CA LYS A 9 15.10 5.65 -13.07
C LYS A 9 13.68 6.02 -12.65
N GLY A 10 13.51 7.21 -12.07
CA GLY A 10 12.21 7.86 -12.03
C GLY A 10 11.66 8.34 -10.69
N CYS A 11 12.39 8.38 -9.59
CA CYS A 11 11.99 9.18 -8.45
C CYS A 11 12.76 10.51 -8.45
N ASP A 12 12.08 11.61 -8.77
CA ASP A 12 12.60 12.94 -8.53
C ASP A 12 12.36 13.31 -7.07
N PRO A 13 13.43 13.43 -6.24
CA PRO A 13 13.30 13.75 -4.82
C PRO A 13 12.83 15.18 -4.55
N GLN A 14 12.66 16.02 -5.58
CA GLN A 14 12.32 17.43 -5.40
C GLN A 14 10.84 17.77 -5.36
N VAL A 15 9.92 16.82 -5.57
CA VAL A 15 8.49 17.11 -5.66
C VAL A 15 7.78 17.21 -4.29
N HIS A 16 8.43 16.91 -3.18
CA HIS A 16 7.78 16.87 -1.86
C HIS A 16 8.16 17.95 -0.86
N SER A 17 8.76 19.07 -1.28
CA SER A 17 8.97 20.24 -0.40
C SER A 17 7.78 21.21 -0.43
N GLY A 18 6.57 20.71 -0.31
CA GLY A 18 5.38 21.55 -0.08
C GLY A 18 5.36 22.04 1.35
N LEU A 19 5.54 23.35 1.53
CA LEU A 19 5.39 24.06 2.80
C LEU A 19 3.95 23.86 3.33
N TYR A 20 3.80 23.09 4.40
CA TYR A 20 2.55 22.97 5.13
C TYR A 20 2.32 24.25 5.93
N SER A 21 1.31 25.03 5.55
CA SER A 21 0.75 26.07 6.41
C SER A 21 -0.24 25.42 7.38
N PRO A 22 -0.21 25.72 8.69
CA PRO A 22 -1.13 25.10 9.67
C PRO A 22 -2.61 25.40 9.45
N ASN A 23 -2.96 26.29 8.54
CA ASN A 23 -4.34 26.66 8.21
C ASN A 23 -4.75 26.26 6.77
N THR A 24 -3.94 25.51 6.06
CA THR A 24 -4.31 25.02 4.74
C THR A 24 -4.87 23.62 4.92
N MET A 25 -6.14 23.44 4.62
CA MET A 25 -6.75 22.13 4.43
C MET A 25 -5.89 21.41 3.37
N VAL A 26 -5.03 20.50 3.83
CA VAL A 26 -4.22 19.69 2.92
C VAL A 26 -5.20 18.74 2.25
N VAL A 27 -5.75 19.16 1.13
CA VAL A 27 -6.38 18.22 0.21
C VAL A 27 -5.24 17.32 -0.24
N TYR A 28 -5.29 16.05 0.13
CA TYR A 28 -4.44 15.04 -0.48
C TYR A 28 -4.61 15.17 -2.00
N ALA A 29 -3.66 15.84 -2.61
CA ALA A 29 -3.47 15.72 -4.05
C ALA A 29 -2.60 14.49 -4.20
N PRO A 30 -3.14 13.35 -4.65
CA PRO A 30 -2.35 12.18 -4.95
C PRO A 30 -1.22 12.66 -5.85
N GLY A 31 0.01 12.35 -5.45
CA GLY A 31 1.18 12.68 -6.25
C GLY A 31 0.89 12.18 -7.65
N ARG A 32 1.11 13.00 -8.68
CA ARG A 32 0.81 12.60 -10.05
C ARG A 32 1.33 11.18 -10.27
N THR A 33 0.56 10.35 -10.94
CA THR A 33 0.99 9.06 -11.50
C THR A 33 2.15 9.22 -12.48
N SER A 34 2.83 10.38 -12.44
CA SER A 34 3.96 10.76 -13.25
C SER A 34 5.16 9.87 -12.92
N GLY A 35 5.28 8.79 -13.63
CA GLY A 35 6.33 7.80 -13.48
C GLY A 35 5.84 6.36 -13.57
N TYR A 36 4.54 6.10 -13.35
CA TYR A 36 4.02 4.76 -13.59
C TYR A 36 3.98 4.48 -15.10
N PRO A 37 4.64 3.40 -15.58
CA PRO A 37 4.65 3.07 -17.00
C PRO A 37 3.24 2.82 -17.52
N GLN A 38 2.86 3.42 -18.64
CA GLN A 38 1.51 3.32 -19.21
C GLN A 38 1.29 2.00 -19.95
N ASN A 39 2.35 1.39 -20.47
CA ASN A 39 2.26 0.12 -21.18
C ASN A 39 2.68 -1.03 -20.27
N PRO A 40 2.01 -2.20 -20.35
CA PRO A 40 2.43 -3.39 -19.62
C PRO A 40 3.84 -3.84 -20.07
N PRO A 41 4.54 -4.68 -19.28
CA PRO A 41 5.80 -5.24 -19.68
C PRO A 41 5.61 -6.17 -20.89
N GLU A 42 6.52 -6.14 -21.85
CA GLU A 42 6.45 -7.03 -23.03
C GLU A 42 6.63 -8.51 -22.65
N ARG A 43 7.41 -8.76 -21.58
CA ARG A 43 7.68 -10.11 -21.05
C ARG A 43 7.92 -10.05 -19.55
N GLY A 44 7.58 -11.13 -18.86
CA GLY A 44 7.85 -11.29 -17.44
C GLY A 44 6.99 -10.42 -16.56
N LEU A 45 7.47 -10.14 -15.38
CA LEU A 45 6.80 -9.39 -14.34
C LEU A 45 7.50 -8.03 -14.17
N ARG A 46 6.75 -6.96 -14.11
CA ARG A 46 7.23 -5.65 -13.70
C ARG A 46 6.80 -5.37 -12.27
N TYR A 47 7.69 -4.79 -11.49
CA TYR A 47 7.35 -4.19 -10.20
C TYR A 47 7.66 -2.69 -10.20
N HIS A 48 6.86 -1.93 -9.47
CA HIS A 48 7.00 -0.49 -9.34
C HIS A 48 6.75 -0.06 -7.90
N TYR A 49 7.70 0.67 -7.31
CA TYR A 49 7.55 1.21 -5.96
C TYR A 49 6.73 2.50 -6.00
N LEU A 50 5.65 2.55 -5.22
CA LEU A 50 4.88 3.76 -4.95
C LEU A 50 5.49 4.52 -3.78
N GLY A 51 6.10 3.81 -2.84
CA GLY A 51 6.81 4.30 -1.67
C GLY A 51 7.63 3.20 -1.03
N GLY A 52 8.49 3.54 -0.07
CA GLY A 52 9.33 2.59 0.65
C GLY A 52 10.55 2.07 -0.13
N GLY A 53 10.76 2.50 -1.39
CA GLY A 53 11.89 2.03 -2.20
C GLY A 53 13.24 2.62 -1.80
N ASN A 54 13.26 3.90 -1.41
CA ASN A 54 14.46 4.64 -1.01
C ASN A 54 14.37 5.20 0.43
N GLU A 55 13.33 4.83 1.16
CA GLU A 55 13.04 5.34 2.49
C GLU A 55 12.36 4.25 3.33
N VAL A 56 12.30 4.47 4.64
CA VAL A 56 11.55 3.61 5.56
C VAL A 56 10.12 4.14 5.70
N GLY A 57 9.15 3.25 5.64
CA GLY A 57 7.72 3.58 5.76
C GLY A 57 7.03 3.80 4.41
N ASN A 58 5.76 4.16 4.43
CA ASN A 58 4.88 4.38 3.27
C ASN A 58 5.05 3.33 2.14
N VAL A 59 5.17 2.07 2.53
CA VAL A 59 5.42 0.96 1.59
C VAL A 59 4.25 0.80 0.63
N GLY A 60 4.56 0.66 -0.65
CA GLY A 60 3.59 0.32 -1.68
C GLY A 60 4.32 -0.18 -2.92
N ILE A 61 3.99 -1.40 -3.38
CA ILE A 61 4.63 -2.01 -4.54
C ILE A 61 3.54 -2.55 -5.47
N VAL A 62 3.53 -2.09 -6.71
CA VAL A 62 2.67 -2.65 -7.75
C VAL A 62 3.43 -3.71 -8.51
N LEU A 63 2.86 -4.90 -8.62
CA LEU A 63 3.25 -5.92 -9.59
C LEU A 63 2.35 -5.82 -10.79
N GLU A 64 2.90 -5.97 -11.99
CA GLU A 64 2.14 -5.95 -13.23
C GLU A 64 2.67 -7.00 -14.19
N ASP A 65 1.77 -7.78 -14.77
CA ASP A 65 2.07 -8.80 -15.78
C ASP A 65 1.93 -8.24 -17.21
N PRO A 66 2.33 -9.00 -18.27
CA PRO A 66 2.21 -8.57 -19.66
C PRO A 66 0.75 -8.35 -20.14
N THR A 67 -0.23 -8.86 -19.41
CA THR A 67 -1.66 -8.70 -19.73
C THR A 67 -2.30 -7.52 -19.02
N SER A 68 -1.48 -6.71 -18.33
CA SER A 68 -1.91 -5.54 -17.51
C SER A 68 -2.67 -5.91 -16.23
N ASN A 69 -2.63 -7.17 -15.79
CA ASN A 69 -3.12 -7.50 -14.45
C ASN A 69 -2.19 -6.92 -13.40
N ARG A 70 -2.75 -6.21 -12.45
CA ARG A 70 -2.01 -5.52 -11.39
C ARG A 70 -2.39 -6.06 -10.03
N LEU A 71 -1.37 -6.23 -9.19
CA LEU A 71 -1.50 -6.60 -7.81
C LEU A 71 -0.73 -5.58 -6.95
N LEU A 72 -1.38 -4.98 -5.97
CA LEU A 72 -0.72 -4.06 -5.05
C LEU A 72 -0.27 -4.83 -3.79
N LEU A 73 0.99 -4.67 -3.41
CA LEU A 73 1.55 -5.21 -2.18
C LEU A 73 1.76 -4.08 -1.19
N ASP A 74 1.03 -4.11 -0.10
CA ASP A 74 0.97 -3.08 0.93
C ASP A 74 0.61 -1.69 0.38
N TYR A 75 0.08 -0.83 1.23
CA TYR A 75 -0.16 0.58 0.93
C TYR A 75 -0.18 1.37 2.24
N GLY A 76 0.98 1.85 2.64
CA GLY A 76 1.22 2.36 3.97
C GLY A 76 1.38 3.88 4.07
N ILE A 77 1.51 4.36 5.30
CA ILE A 77 1.84 5.75 5.64
C ILE A 77 3.10 5.74 6.48
N ALA A 78 4.12 6.52 6.12
CA ALA A 78 5.25 6.74 7.02
C ALA A 78 4.81 7.65 8.16
N PRO A 79 4.87 7.20 9.43
CA PRO A 79 4.39 7.95 10.59
C PRO A 79 5.40 9.02 11.03
N THR A 80 5.82 9.84 10.08
CA THR A 80 6.69 11.00 10.32
C THR A 80 5.85 12.25 10.65
N LYS A 81 6.48 13.36 11.02
CA LYS A 81 5.82 14.63 11.29
C LYS A 81 6.37 15.72 10.37
N PRO A 82 5.62 16.11 9.32
CA PRO A 82 4.32 15.57 8.87
C PRO A 82 4.42 14.13 8.37
N PRO A 83 3.31 13.38 8.32
CA PRO A 83 3.29 12.05 7.73
C PRO A 83 3.61 12.10 6.24
N ARG A 84 4.26 11.04 5.73
CA ARG A 84 4.53 10.90 4.29
C ARG A 84 3.69 9.79 3.71
N TYR A 85 3.17 10.05 2.53
CA TYR A 85 2.29 9.14 1.79
C TYR A 85 3.05 8.52 0.61
N PRO A 86 2.67 7.32 0.16
CA PRO A 86 3.16 6.78 -1.10
C PRO A 86 2.60 7.59 -2.28
N ASN A 87 3.15 7.40 -3.47
CA ASN A 87 2.54 7.88 -4.69
C ASN A 87 1.17 7.23 -4.87
N GLU A 88 0.29 7.89 -5.65
CA GLU A 88 -1.02 7.35 -5.97
C GLU A 88 -0.90 5.99 -6.66
N ALA A 89 -1.64 5.01 -6.17
CA ALA A 89 -1.72 3.71 -6.80
C ALA A 89 -2.49 3.81 -8.13
N PRO A 90 -2.00 3.18 -9.21
CA PRO A 90 -2.84 2.96 -10.39
C PRO A 90 -4.03 2.08 -9.96
N TYR A 91 -5.10 2.09 -10.76
CA TYR A 91 -6.23 1.22 -10.46
C TYR A 91 -5.78 -0.23 -10.29
N VAL A 92 -6.16 -0.82 -9.16
CA VAL A 92 -5.94 -2.22 -8.80
C VAL A 92 -7.21 -2.80 -8.22
N SER A 93 -7.59 -3.99 -8.68
CA SER A 93 -8.75 -4.72 -8.14
C SER A 93 -8.40 -5.49 -6.87
N HIS A 94 -7.12 -5.76 -6.64
CA HIS A 94 -6.63 -6.62 -5.57
C HIS A 94 -5.39 -6.03 -4.90
N ALA A 95 -5.40 -6.03 -3.56
CA ALA A 95 -4.25 -5.65 -2.76
C ALA A 95 -3.92 -6.73 -1.72
N ILE A 96 -2.66 -7.07 -1.58
CA ILE A 96 -2.16 -8.02 -0.58
C ILE A 96 -1.54 -7.21 0.55
N ILE A 97 -2.02 -7.39 1.76
CA ILE A 97 -1.51 -6.71 2.95
C ILE A 97 -0.70 -7.72 3.76
N THR A 98 0.60 -7.48 3.83
CA THR A 98 1.54 -8.41 4.46
C THR A 98 1.36 -8.46 5.96
N HIS A 99 1.11 -7.33 6.60
CA HIS A 99 0.89 -7.25 8.04
C HIS A 99 0.29 -5.89 8.46
N SER A 100 -0.06 -5.77 9.74
CA SER A 100 -0.88 -4.68 10.26
C SER A 100 -0.12 -3.44 10.73
N HIS A 101 1.18 -3.25 10.43
CA HIS A 101 1.85 -1.98 10.72
C HIS A 101 1.36 -0.86 9.81
N ILE A 102 1.30 0.38 10.34
CA ILE A 102 0.71 1.52 9.64
C ILE A 102 1.47 1.92 8.36
N ASP A 103 2.76 1.66 8.32
CA ASP A 103 3.61 1.89 7.16
C ASP A 103 3.42 0.84 6.03
N HIS A 104 2.57 -0.16 6.26
CA HIS A 104 2.14 -1.18 5.30
C HIS A 104 0.64 -1.10 4.96
N LEU A 105 -0.21 -0.66 5.90
CA LEU A 105 -1.66 -0.65 5.68
C LEU A 105 -2.34 0.73 5.82
N GLY A 106 -1.58 1.77 6.15
CA GLY A 106 -2.15 3.06 6.52
C GLY A 106 -2.97 3.76 5.42
N MET A 107 -2.71 3.48 4.14
CA MET A 107 -3.45 4.01 3.00
C MET A 107 -4.53 3.07 2.46
N VAL A 108 -4.70 1.89 3.05
CA VAL A 108 -5.66 0.90 2.55
C VAL A 108 -7.12 1.37 2.61
N PRO A 109 -7.59 2.15 3.62
CA PRO A 109 -8.93 2.73 3.58
C PRO A 109 -9.17 3.60 2.35
N TRP A 110 -8.19 4.43 1.96
CA TRP A 110 -8.26 5.20 0.72
C TRP A 110 -8.39 4.30 -0.51
N LEU A 111 -7.62 3.21 -0.56
CA LEU A 111 -7.65 2.27 -1.67
C LEU A 111 -9.03 1.58 -1.78
N ALA A 112 -9.58 1.14 -0.67
CA ALA A 112 -10.89 0.50 -0.63
C ALA A 112 -11.99 1.42 -1.14
N SER A 113 -11.98 2.70 -0.76
CA SER A 113 -13.00 3.66 -1.17
C SER A 113 -12.85 4.15 -2.62
N ASN A 114 -11.62 4.28 -3.12
CA ASN A 114 -11.39 4.84 -4.46
C ASN A 114 -11.32 3.79 -5.57
N HIS A 115 -10.84 2.57 -5.25
CA HIS A 115 -10.70 1.50 -6.23
C HIS A 115 -11.69 0.35 -6.03
N ASN A 116 -12.39 0.30 -4.89
CA ASN A 116 -13.21 -0.84 -4.50
C ASN A 116 -12.42 -2.17 -4.53
N SER A 117 -11.15 -2.10 -4.11
CA SER A 117 -10.23 -3.24 -4.14
C SER A 117 -10.61 -4.30 -3.11
N THR A 118 -10.50 -5.57 -3.48
CA THR A 118 -10.50 -6.67 -2.52
C THR A 118 -9.16 -6.72 -1.80
N LEU A 119 -9.18 -6.83 -0.48
CA LEU A 119 -8.01 -6.89 0.37
C LEU A 119 -7.71 -8.34 0.74
N HIS A 120 -6.50 -8.79 0.47
CA HIS A 120 -6.06 -10.14 0.80
C HIS A 120 -4.99 -10.10 1.89
N GLY A 121 -5.07 -11.03 2.82
CA GLY A 121 -4.11 -11.15 3.92
C GLY A 121 -4.50 -12.27 4.86
N THR A 122 -3.85 -12.36 6.00
CA THR A 122 -4.25 -13.31 7.04
C THR A 122 -5.43 -12.79 7.85
N GLU A 123 -6.23 -13.70 8.40
CA GLU A 123 -7.34 -13.34 9.30
C GLU A 123 -6.89 -12.45 10.47
N LEU A 124 -5.69 -12.69 11.00
CA LEU A 124 -5.18 -11.91 12.12
C LEU A 124 -4.72 -10.49 11.68
N THR A 125 -4.15 -10.35 10.48
CA THR A 125 -3.86 -9.02 9.89
C THR A 125 -5.15 -8.23 9.71
N ALA A 126 -6.20 -8.84 9.15
CA ALA A 126 -7.51 -8.23 8.99
C ALA A 126 -8.14 -7.80 10.33
N ALA A 127 -8.08 -8.67 11.35
CA ALA A 127 -8.64 -8.37 12.68
C ALA A 127 -7.93 -7.20 13.39
N ILE A 128 -6.61 -7.07 13.21
CA ILE A 128 -5.83 -5.98 13.84
C ILE A 128 -5.99 -4.66 13.07
N SER A 129 -6.26 -4.71 11.77
CA SER A 129 -6.33 -3.53 10.91
C SER A 129 -7.35 -2.49 11.38
N GLU A 130 -8.48 -2.92 11.89
CA GLU A 130 -9.52 -2.04 12.45
C GLU A 130 -8.94 -1.13 13.54
N MET A 131 -8.30 -1.73 14.54
CA MET A 131 -7.70 -0.98 15.64
C MET A 131 -6.62 -0.01 15.13
N MET A 132 -5.79 -0.43 14.19
CA MET A 132 -4.71 0.37 13.64
C MET A 132 -5.23 1.59 12.87
N TRP A 133 -6.28 1.45 12.07
CA TRP A 133 -6.87 2.56 11.32
C TRP A 133 -7.59 3.54 12.24
N TYR A 134 -8.36 3.08 13.22
CA TYR A 134 -9.02 3.98 14.18
C TYR A 134 -7.99 4.73 15.05
N ASP A 135 -6.91 4.08 15.47
CA ASP A 135 -5.83 4.75 16.22
C ASP A 135 -5.11 5.77 15.34
N CYS A 136 -4.75 5.41 14.10
CA CYS A 136 -4.16 6.32 13.14
C CYS A 136 -5.03 7.56 12.90
N HIS A 137 -6.33 7.37 12.70
CA HIS A 137 -7.30 8.46 12.52
C HIS A 137 -7.35 9.37 13.76
N LYS A 138 -7.37 8.79 14.96
CA LYS A 138 -7.37 9.53 16.21
C LYS A 138 -6.08 10.35 16.39
N VAL A 139 -4.92 9.73 16.21
CA VAL A 139 -3.62 10.39 16.33
C VAL A 139 -3.50 11.53 15.31
N SER A 140 -3.84 11.28 14.07
CA SER A 140 -3.87 12.28 13.00
C SER A 140 -4.72 13.49 13.35
N SER A 141 -5.91 13.27 13.92
CA SER A 141 -6.81 14.35 14.35
C SER A 141 -6.23 15.17 15.49
N ILE A 142 -5.53 14.54 16.44
CA ILE A 142 -4.89 15.22 17.57
C ILE A 142 -3.69 16.04 17.10
N GLU A 143 -2.90 15.49 16.16
CA GLU A 143 -1.68 16.14 15.67
C GLU A 143 -1.95 17.17 14.57
N GLY A 144 -3.17 17.26 14.05
CA GLY A 144 -3.55 18.23 13.02
C GLY A 144 -3.04 17.88 11.62
N TYR A 145 -2.77 16.62 11.35
CA TYR A 145 -2.40 16.12 10.01
C TYR A 145 -3.55 15.29 9.43
N PRO A 146 -4.50 15.89 8.71
CA PRO A 146 -5.65 15.18 8.18
C PRO A 146 -5.23 14.06 7.23
N LEU A 147 -5.85 12.90 7.39
CA LEU A 147 -5.66 11.76 6.50
C LEU A 147 -6.43 11.94 5.19
N PRO A 148 -6.01 11.29 4.09
CA PRO A 148 -6.73 11.32 2.82
C PRO A 148 -7.97 10.40 2.81
N TRP A 149 -8.37 9.88 3.95
CA TRP A 149 -9.52 8.99 4.15
C TRP A 149 -10.18 9.26 5.51
N ASP A 150 -11.44 8.85 5.66
CA ASP A 150 -12.24 9.03 6.86
C ASP A 150 -12.73 7.70 7.46
N LYS A 151 -13.63 7.79 8.47
CA LYS A 151 -14.15 6.60 9.15
C LYS A 151 -15.02 5.72 8.24
N ARG A 152 -15.70 6.31 7.24
CA ARG A 152 -16.50 5.53 6.28
C ARG A 152 -15.60 4.70 5.38
N ASP A 153 -14.43 5.23 5.04
CA ASP A 153 -13.43 4.49 4.26
C ASP A 153 -12.87 3.31 5.06
N ILE A 154 -12.77 3.43 6.40
CA ILE A 154 -12.43 2.29 7.29
C ILE A 154 -13.51 1.21 7.16
N ASP A 155 -14.79 1.56 7.24
CA ASP A 155 -15.89 0.59 7.14
C ASP A 155 -15.87 -0.14 5.79
N LEU A 156 -15.59 0.58 4.71
CA LEU A 156 -15.41 -0.02 3.38
C LEU A 156 -14.21 -0.99 3.37
N ALA A 157 -13.07 -0.60 3.91
CA ALA A 157 -11.89 -1.46 3.98
C ALA A 157 -12.13 -2.71 4.83
N LEU A 158 -12.83 -2.58 5.95
CA LEU A 158 -13.18 -3.73 6.80
C LEU A 158 -14.08 -4.73 6.09
N SER A 159 -14.97 -4.27 5.22
CA SER A 159 -15.86 -5.13 4.43
C SER A 159 -15.19 -5.77 3.21
N ALA A 160 -14.01 -5.28 2.83
CA ALA A 160 -13.32 -5.69 1.59
C ALA A 160 -12.35 -6.88 1.78
N TRP A 161 -12.21 -7.41 2.99
CA TRP A 161 -11.27 -8.47 3.28
C TRP A 161 -11.72 -9.84 2.74
N ASP A 162 -10.80 -10.51 2.03
CA ASP A 162 -10.79 -11.93 1.71
C ASP A 162 -9.54 -12.55 2.35
N THR A 163 -9.73 -13.33 3.42
CA THR A 163 -8.63 -13.81 4.25
C THR A 163 -8.16 -15.20 3.86
N HIS A 164 -6.85 -15.43 3.90
CA HIS A 164 -6.20 -16.66 3.48
C HIS A 164 -5.37 -17.28 4.60
N LYS A 165 -5.33 -18.62 4.60
CA LYS A 165 -4.48 -19.38 5.52
C LYS A 165 -3.04 -19.43 5.02
N PHE A 166 -2.09 -19.50 5.94
CA PHE A 166 -0.70 -19.78 5.59
C PHE A 166 -0.54 -21.13 4.87
N ASN A 167 0.34 -21.15 3.88
CA ASN A 167 0.69 -22.33 3.09
C ASN A 167 -0.51 -22.93 2.33
N ALA A 168 -1.49 -22.11 2.04
CA ALA A 168 -2.63 -22.46 1.19
C ALA A 168 -2.58 -21.57 -0.06
N SER A 169 -2.40 -22.18 -1.22
CA SER A 169 -2.42 -21.45 -2.50
C SER A 169 -3.84 -21.12 -2.91
N TRP A 170 -4.03 -19.92 -3.48
CA TRP A 170 -5.25 -19.53 -4.17
C TRP A 170 -4.94 -18.90 -5.53
N LYS A 171 -5.94 -18.74 -6.35
CA LYS A 171 -5.83 -18.00 -7.61
C LYS A 171 -6.59 -16.69 -7.51
N GLN A 172 -5.95 -15.63 -8.01
CA GLN A 172 -6.58 -14.33 -8.21
C GLN A 172 -6.19 -13.85 -9.60
N ASP A 173 -7.16 -13.74 -10.50
CA ASP A 173 -6.91 -13.55 -11.92
C ASP A 173 -5.91 -14.62 -12.45
N ASP A 174 -4.82 -14.21 -13.07
CA ASP A 174 -3.77 -15.12 -13.54
C ASP A 174 -2.68 -15.38 -12.48
N TRP A 175 -2.77 -14.74 -11.30
CA TRP A 175 -1.83 -14.92 -10.21
C TRP A 175 -2.11 -16.21 -9.44
N LYS A 176 -1.08 -16.98 -9.17
CA LYS A 176 -1.10 -18.03 -8.16
C LYS A 176 -0.37 -17.54 -6.93
N LEU A 177 -1.08 -17.40 -5.84
CA LEU A 177 -0.63 -16.72 -4.64
C LEU A 177 -0.59 -17.68 -3.44
N GLU A 178 0.37 -17.46 -2.54
CA GLU A 178 0.46 -18.20 -1.29
C GLU A 178 1.10 -17.33 -0.21
N LEU A 179 0.52 -17.33 1.01
CA LEU A 179 1.08 -16.64 2.17
C LEU A 179 1.93 -17.58 3.02
N HIS A 180 3.14 -17.15 3.34
CA HIS A 180 4.05 -17.84 4.25
C HIS A 180 4.30 -17.02 5.52
N ARG A 181 4.61 -17.65 6.64
CA ARG A 181 4.91 -16.94 7.89
C ARG A 181 6.15 -16.09 7.77
N ALA A 182 6.04 -14.79 8.07
CA ALA A 182 7.18 -13.87 8.08
C ALA A 182 7.94 -13.82 9.42
N GLY A 183 7.31 -14.26 10.53
CA GLY A 183 7.95 -14.25 11.86
C GLY A 183 8.14 -12.86 12.47
N HIS A 184 7.48 -11.83 11.96
CA HIS A 184 7.64 -10.44 12.37
C HIS A 184 6.66 -10.05 13.50
N ILE A 185 5.36 -10.01 13.21
CA ILE A 185 4.28 -9.82 14.19
C ILE A 185 3.19 -10.86 13.96
N PRO A 186 2.24 -11.04 14.91
CA PRO A 186 1.13 -11.94 14.68
C PRO A 186 0.38 -11.63 13.38
N GLY A 187 0.17 -12.64 12.55
CA GLY A 187 -0.46 -12.50 11.23
C GLY A 187 0.46 -12.11 10.09
N ALA A 188 1.68 -11.66 10.36
CA ALA A 188 2.61 -11.22 9.32
C ALA A 188 2.96 -12.33 8.33
N ALA A 189 2.91 -11.99 7.04
CA ALA A 189 3.10 -12.90 5.94
C ALA A 189 4.14 -12.39 4.93
N MET A 190 4.84 -13.33 4.31
CA MET A 190 5.52 -13.16 3.04
C MET A 190 4.59 -13.66 1.94
N LEU A 191 4.57 -12.98 0.81
CA LEU A 191 3.81 -13.41 -0.37
C LEU A 191 4.72 -14.16 -1.34
N HIS A 192 4.25 -15.32 -1.78
CA HIS A 192 4.78 -16.05 -2.93
C HIS A 192 3.81 -15.88 -4.10
N VAL A 193 4.34 -15.45 -5.22
CA VAL A 193 3.63 -15.19 -6.48
C VAL A 193 4.14 -16.11 -7.56
#